data_c5663d78be98c6d67f39f436040d2ae4
#
_entry.id   c5663d78be98c6d67f39f436040d2ae4
#
_cell.length_a   1.000
_cell.length_b   1.000
_cell.length_c   1.000
_cell.angle_alpha   90.00
_cell.angle_beta   90.00
_cell.angle_gamma   90.00
#
_symmetry.space_group_name_H-M   'P 1'
#
loop_
_entity.id
_entity.type
_entity.pdbx_description
1 polymer ?
#
loop_
_entity_poly.entity_id
_entity_poly.type
_entity_poly.pdbx_seq_one_letter_code
_entity_poly.pdbx_strand_id
1 'polypeptide(L)'
;MHSPTPKNASRLGHLWAFFLPVYFLAAAAFDSTEVTNGEYLKFVLATRHTAPENWSHGRYPTDKENDPVVLVNFHDAAGYCHWIGRRLPKVDEWKATCEGGKLKKRGDIWEWTSTDVDMGGQTYKALCGPANTCDCSHRYLPEWKNEVKGFRCVQDQTPVTWLPVSLQEEAVL
;
A
#
# COMPACT_ATOMS: atom_id res chain seq x y z
N MET A 1 65.09 -11.27 -53.70
CA MET A 1 64.60 -12.17 -52.67
C MET A 1 64.01 -11.33 -51.56
N HIS A 2 62.69 -11.12 -51.53
CA HIS A 2 62.00 -10.34 -50.53
C HIS A 2 60.94 -11.22 -49.91
N SER A 3 61.09 -11.52 -48.65
CA SER A 3 60.07 -12.23 -47.84
C SER A 3 59.01 -11.20 -47.38
N PRO A 4 57.72 -11.52 -47.44
CA PRO A 4 56.71 -10.68 -46.84
C PRO A 4 56.48 -11.04 -45.35
N THR A 5 56.40 -10.01 -44.51
CA THR A 5 56.03 -10.06 -43.10
C THR A 5 54.50 -10.36 -42.90
N PRO A 6 54.11 -11.12 -41.86
CA PRO A 6 52.70 -11.38 -41.60
C PRO A 6 52.05 -10.16 -40.91
N LYS A 7 50.85 -9.82 -41.38
CA LYS A 7 49.97 -8.78 -40.83
C LYS A 7 49.38 -9.23 -39.47
N ASN A 8 49.57 -8.39 -38.45
CA ASN A 8 48.92 -8.54 -37.13
C ASN A 8 47.39 -8.48 -37.26
N ALA A 9 46.74 -9.55 -36.86
CA ALA A 9 45.30 -9.57 -36.67
C ALA A 9 45.02 -9.03 -35.24
N SER A 10 44.47 -7.81 -35.16
CA SER A 10 43.98 -7.22 -33.98
C SER A 10 42.72 -7.97 -33.48
N ARG A 11 42.85 -8.65 -32.34
CA ARG A 11 41.71 -9.26 -31.64
C ARG A 11 40.85 -8.13 -31.04
N LEU A 12 39.72 -7.87 -31.65
CA LEU A 12 38.63 -7.12 -31.04
C LEU A 12 38.05 -7.96 -29.90
N GLY A 13 38.45 -7.61 -28.68
CA GLY A 13 37.83 -8.16 -27.47
C GLY A 13 36.35 -7.71 -27.39
N HIS A 14 35.44 -8.67 -27.46
CA HIS A 14 34.03 -8.42 -27.22
C HIS A 14 33.84 -8.21 -25.71
N LEU A 15 33.78 -6.97 -25.28
CA LEU A 15 33.32 -6.58 -23.95
C LEU A 15 31.83 -6.91 -23.88
N TRP A 16 31.49 -8.06 -23.31
CA TRP A 16 30.13 -8.37 -22.89
C TRP A 16 29.82 -7.50 -21.66
N ALA A 17 29.19 -6.36 -21.88
CA ALA A 17 28.62 -5.57 -20.81
C ALA A 17 27.45 -6.37 -20.22
N PHE A 18 27.67 -6.97 -19.07
CA PHE A 18 26.59 -7.54 -18.24
C PHE A 18 25.73 -6.38 -17.73
N PHE A 19 24.68 -6.06 -18.43
CA PHE A 19 23.61 -5.23 -17.91
C PHE A 19 22.87 -6.05 -16.83
N LEU A 20 23.26 -5.85 -15.57
CA LEU A 20 22.44 -6.33 -14.47
C LEU A 20 21.15 -5.50 -14.49
N PRO A 21 19.97 -6.12 -14.50
CA PRO A 21 18.73 -5.38 -14.42
C PRO A 21 18.69 -4.67 -13.06
N VAL A 22 18.69 -3.34 -13.08
CA VAL A 22 18.44 -2.53 -11.90
C VAL A 22 16.96 -2.64 -11.60
N TYR A 23 16.60 -3.51 -10.65
CA TYR A 23 15.24 -3.56 -10.14
C TYR A 23 15.00 -2.31 -9.29
N PHE A 24 14.35 -1.31 -9.87
CA PHE A 24 13.73 -0.26 -9.09
C PHE A 24 12.55 -0.91 -8.35
N LEU A 25 12.72 -1.17 -7.07
CA LEU A 25 11.61 -1.43 -6.17
C LEU A 25 10.82 -0.12 -6.09
N ALA A 26 9.76 -0.02 -6.87
CA ALA A 26 8.85 1.09 -6.73
C ALA A 26 8.24 1.03 -5.32
N ALA A 27 8.26 2.15 -4.60
CA ALA A 27 7.67 2.23 -3.28
C ALA A 27 6.16 1.98 -3.36
N ALA A 28 5.61 1.27 -2.37
CA ALA A 28 4.17 1.04 -2.29
C ALA A 28 3.38 2.35 -2.40
N ALA A 29 2.32 2.37 -3.20
CA ALA A 29 1.47 3.55 -3.35
C ALA A 29 0.47 3.62 -2.20
N PHE A 30 0.65 4.59 -1.30
CA PHE A 30 -0.22 4.86 -0.18
C PHE A 30 -1.37 5.78 -0.56
N ASP A 31 -2.55 5.53 0.01
CA ASP A 31 -3.57 6.57 0.09
C ASP A 31 -3.04 7.72 0.95
N SER A 32 -3.11 8.93 0.43
CA SER A 32 -2.59 10.09 1.16
C SER A 32 -3.38 10.40 2.43
N THR A 33 -4.66 10.01 2.48
CA THR A 33 -5.58 10.21 3.60
C THR A 33 -6.23 8.90 4.03
N GLU A 34 -6.88 8.92 5.18
CA GLU A 34 -7.73 7.83 5.66
C GLU A 34 -8.93 7.64 4.74
N VAL A 35 -9.46 6.41 4.69
CA VAL A 35 -10.68 6.07 3.95
C VAL A 35 -11.87 6.82 4.56
N THR A 36 -12.68 7.45 3.71
CA THR A 36 -13.82 8.27 4.13
C THR A 36 -15.11 7.46 4.25
N ASN A 37 -16.09 8.05 4.96
CA ASN A 37 -17.44 7.48 5.03
C ASN A 37 -18.06 7.29 3.63
N GLY A 38 -17.88 8.26 2.72
CA GLY A 38 -18.42 8.18 1.37
C GLY A 38 -17.77 7.06 0.53
N GLU A 39 -16.48 6.85 0.69
CA GLU A 39 -15.77 5.75 0.05
C GLU A 39 -16.20 4.40 0.62
N TYR A 40 -16.30 4.29 1.94
CA TYR A 40 -16.71 3.07 2.62
C TYR A 40 -18.17 2.70 2.33
N LEU A 41 -19.07 3.68 2.14
CA LEU A 41 -20.45 3.42 1.73
C LEU A 41 -20.54 2.66 0.41
N LYS A 42 -19.66 2.95 -0.55
CA LYS A 42 -19.62 2.21 -1.82
C LYS A 42 -19.35 0.73 -1.62
N PHE A 43 -18.44 0.41 -0.70
CA PHE A 43 -18.13 -0.97 -0.31
C PHE A 43 -19.33 -1.65 0.36
N VAL A 44 -19.96 -0.98 1.35
CA VAL A 44 -21.15 -1.50 2.04
C VAL A 44 -22.25 -1.84 1.03
N LEU A 45 -22.54 -0.94 0.10
CA LEU A 45 -23.58 -1.14 -0.91
C LEU A 45 -23.23 -2.25 -1.91
N ALA A 46 -22.00 -2.31 -2.37
CA ALA A 46 -21.55 -3.28 -3.37
C ALA A 46 -21.48 -4.70 -2.84
N THR A 47 -21.08 -4.87 -1.58
CA THR A 47 -20.81 -6.18 -0.97
C THR A 47 -21.89 -6.62 0.02
N ARG A 48 -22.82 -5.75 0.38
CA ARG A 48 -23.78 -5.93 1.47
C ARG A 48 -23.08 -6.11 2.84
N HIS A 49 -21.90 -5.51 2.99
CA HIS A 49 -21.17 -5.53 4.25
C HIS A 49 -21.95 -4.77 5.33
N THR A 50 -21.77 -5.14 6.59
CA THR A 50 -22.42 -4.44 7.71
C THR A 50 -21.90 -3.01 7.81
N ALA A 51 -22.80 -2.04 7.83
CA ALA A 51 -22.45 -0.64 8.03
C ALA A 51 -21.94 -0.37 9.45
N PRO A 52 -21.07 0.64 9.66
CA PRO A 52 -20.67 1.09 11.00
C PRO A 52 -21.86 1.41 11.90
N GLU A 53 -21.73 1.15 13.20
CA GLU A 53 -22.82 1.25 14.18
C GLU A 53 -23.36 2.69 14.35
N ASN A 54 -22.55 3.70 14.08
CA ASN A 54 -22.97 5.11 14.13
C ASN A 54 -23.73 5.57 12.87
N TRP A 55 -23.91 4.67 11.89
CA TRP A 55 -24.67 4.97 10.68
C TRP A 55 -26.17 4.65 10.88
N SER A 56 -27.04 5.59 10.54
CA SER A 56 -28.47 5.39 10.60
C SER A 56 -29.00 4.82 9.28
N HIS A 57 -29.73 3.69 9.38
CA HIS A 57 -30.29 3.00 8.19
C HIS A 57 -29.24 2.72 7.09
N GLY A 58 -27.99 2.36 7.52
CA GLY A 58 -26.89 2.05 6.62
C GLY A 58 -26.28 3.28 5.90
N ARG A 59 -26.50 4.48 6.44
CA ARG A 59 -25.92 5.72 5.92
C ARG A 59 -25.23 6.52 7.01
N TYR A 60 -24.08 7.09 6.68
CA TYR A 60 -23.33 7.98 7.57
C TYR A 60 -24.12 9.26 7.88
N PRO A 61 -23.82 9.94 9.02
CA PRO A 61 -24.45 11.21 9.38
C PRO A 61 -24.28 12.29 8.33
N THR A 62 -25.24 13.19 8.23
CA THR A 62 -25.20 14.35 7.31
C THR A 62 -23.88 15.11 7.45
N ASP A 63 -23.32 15.57 6.33
CA ASP A 63 -22.07 16.35 6.26
C ASP A 63 -20.78 15.59 6.71
N LYS A 64 -20.87 14.24 6.88
CA LYS A 64 -19.76 13.39 7.27
C LYS A 64 -19.17 12.54 6.13
N GLU A 65 -19.50 12.85 4.89
CA GLU A 65 -19.04 12.10 3.72
C GLU A 65 -17.52 12.02 3.64
N ASN A 66 -16.85 13.14 3.89
CA ASN A 66 -15.40 13.28 3.79
C ASN A 66 -14.64 13.02 5.10
N ASP A 67 -15.34 12.77 6.20
CA ASP A 67 -14.70 12.38 7.45
C ASP A 67 -14.22 10.92 7.37
N PRO A 68 -13.16 10.54 8.11
CA PRO A 68 -12.72 9.17 8.20
C PRO A 68 -13.84 8.23 8.64
N VAL A 69 -13.95 7.07 8.02
CA VAL A 69 -14.80 6.02 8.54
C VAL A 69 -14.21 5.50 9.85
N VAL A 70 -15.06 5.39 10.86
CA VAL A 70 -14.72 4.86 12.19
C VAL A 70 -15.71 3.78 12.62
N LEU A 71 -15.50 3.18 13.79
CA LEU A 71 -16.29 2.03 14.25
C LEU A 71 -16.20 0.84 13.29
N VAL A 72 -15.04 0.69 12.69
CA VAL A 72 -14.62 -0.44 11.85
C VAL A 72 -13.54 -1.23 12.58
N ASN A 73 -13.64 -2.55 12.57
CA ASN A 73 -12.62 -3.43 13.12
C ASN A 73 -11.55 -3.75 12.04
N PHE A 74 -10.55 -4.56 12.42
CA PHE A 74 -9.49 -4.95 11.49
C PHE A 74 -10.02 -5.69 10.24
N HIS A 75 -10.99 -6.59 10.43
CA HIS A 75 -11.55 -7.39 9.33
C HIS A 75 -12.36 -6.52 8.36
N ASP A 76 -13.10 -5.56 8.88
CA ASP A 76 -13.84 -4.57 8.10
C ASP A 76 -12.89 -3.75 7.22
N ALA A 77 -11.80 -3.25 7.83
CA ALA A 77 -10.78 -2.45 7.16
C ALA A 77 -10.02 -3.26 6.09
N ALA A 78 -9.59 -4.48 6.42
CA ALA A 78 -8.92 -5.37 5.49
C ALA A 78 -9.83 -5.78 4.33
N GLY A 79 -11.11 -6.06 4.61
CA GLY A 79 -12.11 -6.39 3.60
C GLY A 79 -12.33 -5.26 2.60
N TYR A 80 -12.42 -4.02 3.08
CA TYR A 80 -12.50 -2.85 2.20
C TYR A 80 -11.26 -2.71 1.30
N CYS A 81 -10.05 -2.73 1.89
CA CYS A 81 -8.82 -2.61 1.10
C CYS A 81 -8.71 -3.72 0.05
N HIS A 82 -9.07 -4.95 0.41
CA HIS A 82 -9.09 -6.07 -0.54
C HIS A 82 -10.10 -5.84 -1.68
N TRP A 83 -11.29 -5.34 -1.37
CA TRP A 83 -12.32 -5.05 -2.36
C TRP A 83 -11.86 -4.06 -3.44
N ILE A 84 -11.06 -3.06 -3.06
CA ILE A 84 -10.47 -2.10 -4.02
C ILE A 84 -9.15 -2.58 -4.64
N GLY A 85 -8.76 -3.85 -4.45
CA GLY A 85 -7.51 -4.40 -4.99
C GLY A 85 -6.24 -3.93 -4.27
N ARG A 86 -6.36 -3.61 -2.97
CA ARG A 86 -5.27 -3.12 -2.10
C ARG A 86 -5.19 -3.93 -0.82
N ARG A 87 -4.34 -3.51 0.09
CA ARG A 87 -4.19 -4.09 1.44
C ARG A 87 -4.00 -3.02 2.50
N LEU A 88 -4.13 -3.41 3.76
CA LEU A 88 -3.67 -2.57 4.87
C LEU A 88 -2.13 -2.48 4.86
N PRO A 89 -1.55 -1.33 5.23
CA PRO A 89 -0.11 -1.18 5.36
C PRO A 89 0.43 -2.01 6.53
N LYS A 90 1.73 -2.34 6.48
CA LYS A 90 2.47 -2.77 7.66
C LYS A 90 2.92 -1.54 8.47
N VAL A 91 3.31 -1.77 9.73
CA VAL A 91 3.81 -0.69 10.62
C VAL A 91 5.01 0.03 10.02
N ASP A 92 5.99 -0.69 9.50
CA ASP A 92 7.20 -0.11 8.91
C ASP A 92 6.89 0.74 7.67
N GLU A 93 6.00 0.28 6.81
CA GLU A 93 5.54 1.02 5.63
C GLU A 93 4.80 2.30 6.01
N TRP A 94 3.86 2.19 6.96
CA TRP A 94 3.08 3.34 7.43
C TRP A 94 3.99 4.38 8.07
N LYS A 95 4.88 3.94 8.97
CA LYS A 95 5.81 4.80 9.71
C LYS A 95 6.76 5.53 8.78
N ALA A 96 7.40 4.83 7.84
CA ALA A 96 8.30 5.43 6.86
C ALA A 96 7.58 6.48 5.99
N THR A 97 6.32 6.22 5.62
CA THR A 97 5.51 7.15 4.82
C THR A 97 5.10 8.39 5.63
N CYS A 98 4.79 8.20 6.93
CA CYS A 98 4.48 9.28 7.87
C CYS A 98 5.70 10.18 8.12
N GLU A 99 6.85 9.60 8.48
CA GLU A 99 8.11 10.31 8.71
C GLU A 99 8.59 11.06 7.47
N GLY A 100 8.28 10.55 6.29
CA GLY A 100 8.50 11.21 5.00
C GLY A 100 7.52 12.35 4.69
N GLY A 101 6.58 12.67 5.58
CA GLY A 101 5.61 13.76 5.44
C GLY A 101 4.58 13.55 4.30
N LYS A 102 4.38 12.30 3.86
CA LYS A 102 3.48 11.97 2.75
C LYS A 102 2.05 11.68 3.18
N LEU A 103 1.82 11.41 4.47
CA LEU A 103 0.50 11.17 5.00
C LEU A 103 -0.18 12.47 5.38
N LYS A 104 -1.43 12.62 4.97
CA LYS A 104 -2.34 13.67 5.41
C LYS A 104 -3.37 13.03 6.33
N LYS A 105 -3.84 13.75 7.33
CA LYS A 105 -4.93 13.31 8.20
C LYS A 105 -6.23 14.03 7.87
N ARG A 106 -7.34 13.32 7.98
CA ARG A 106 -8.69 13.89 7.96
C ARG A 106 -9.27 14.01 9.37
N GLY A 107 -8.73 13.25 10.34
CA GLY A 107 -9.13 13.26 11.75
C GLY A 107 -8.00 12.78 12.67
N ASP A 108 -8.24 12.87 13.98
CA ASP A 108 -7.30 12.38 15.01
C ASP A 108 -7.61 10.92 15.34
N ILE A 109 -7.44 10.03 14.35
CA ILE A 109 -7.73 8.62 14.49
C ILE A 109 -6.47 7.76 14.44
N TRP A 110 -6.56 6.58 15.06
CA TRP A 110 -5.61 5.49 14.94
C TRP A 110 -5.98 4.61 13.74
N GLU A 111 -4.99 4.18 13.00
CA GLU A 111 -5.20 3.44 11.77
C GLU A 111 -4.76 1.99 11.90
N TRP A 112 -5.63 1.08 11.48
CA TRP A 112 -5.33 -0.34 11.43
C TRP A 112 -4.16 -0.63 10.50
N THR A 113 -3.23 -1.46 10.96
CA THR A 113 -2.16 -2.05 10.13
C THR A 113 -2.30 -3.55 10.05
N SER A 114 -1.64 -4.17 9.06
CA SER A 114 -1.62 -5.64 8.91
C SER A 114 -0.62 -6.33 9.85
N THR A 115 0.14 -5.58 10.66
CA THR A 115 1.18 -6.13 11.54
C THR A 115 0.59 -6.78 12.77
N ASP A 116 0.92 -8.05 12.97
CA ASP A 116 0.60 -8.80 14.17
C ASP A 116 1.55 -8.50 15.32
N VAL A 117 1.02 -8.51 16.53
CA VAL A 117 1.77 -8.38 17.78
C VAL A 117 1.26 -9.43 18.77
N ASP A 118 2.09 -10.42 19.03
CA ASP A 118 1.74 -11.47 20.00
C ASP A 118 2.12 -11.05 21.42
N MET A 119 1.15 -11.10 22.33
CA MET A 119 1.34 -10.79 23.75
C MET A 119 0.55 -11.77 24.60
N GLY A 120 1.22 -12.49 25.50
CA GLY A 120 0.56 -13.40 26.44
C GLY A 120 -0.26 -14.52 25.78
N GLY A 121 0.12 -14.97 24.58
CA GLY A 121 -0.60 -16.00 23.84
C GLY A 121 -1.82 -15.50 23.06
N GLN A 122 -2.01 -14.17 23.01
CA GLN A 122 -3.07 -13.51 22.26
C GLN A 122 -2.43 -12.66 21.13
N THR A 123 -2.96 -12.76 19.91
CA THR A 123 -2.55 -11.95 18.78
C THR A 123 -3.36 -10.65 18.70
N TYR A 124 -2.66 -9.54 18.67
CA TYR A 124 -3.20 -8.19 18.48
C TYR A 124 -2.79 -7.67 17.11
N LYS A 125 -3.47 -6.65 16.64
CA LYS A 125 -3.05 -5.83 15.48
C LYS A 125 -2.43 -4.53 15.98
N ALA A 126 -1.29 -4.14 15.40
CA ALA A 126 -0.71 -2.85 15.66
C ALA A 126 -1.52 -1.75 14.97
N LEU A 127 -1.64 -0.60 15.64
CA LEU A 127 -2.23 0.61 15.10
C LEU A 127 -1.20 1.73 15.06
N CYS A 128 -1.26 2.53 14.02
CA CYS A 128 -0.44 3.73 13.85
C CYS A 128 -1.30 4.98 13.79
N GLY A 129 -0.76 6.10 14.24
CA GLY A 129 -1.47 7.39 14.17
C GLY A 129 -1.45 8.17 15.48
N PRO A 130 -2.13 9.31 15.51
CA PRO A 130 -2.56 10.06 14.33
C PRO A 130 -1.40 10.41 13.40
N ALA A 131 -1.65 10.62 12.10
CA ALA A 131 -0.61 10.77 11.07
C ALA A 131 0.45 11.87 11.33
N ASN A 132 0.16 12.83 12.21
CA ASN A 132 1.10 13.88 12.60
C ASN A 132 2.05 13.49 13.75
N THR A 133 1.85 12.34 14.39
CA THR A 133 2.69 11.85 15.50
C THR A 133 3.66 10.76 15.05
N CYS A 134 3.37 10.08 13.97
CA CYS A 134 4.08 8.89 13.46
C CYS A 134 4.25 7.80 14.55
N ASP A 135 3.33 7.73 15.50
CA ASP A 135 3.32 6.75 16.58
C ASP A 135 2.64 5.45 16.12
N CYS A 136 3.22 4.31 16.46
CA CYS A 136 2.67 2.98 16.20
C CYS A 136 2.68 2.12 17.46
N SER A 137 2.49 2.71 18.63
CA SER A 137 2.59 2.03 19.93
C SER A 137 1.31 1.31 20.35
N HIS A 138 0.17 1.61 19.73
CA HIS A 138 -1.10 1.03 20.11
C HIS A 138 -1.34 -0.35 19.51
N ARG A 139 -2.05 -1.18 20.29
CA ARG A 139 -2.38 -2.57 19.93
C ARG A 139 -3.79 -2.87 20.35
N TYR A 140 -4.56 -3.52 19.47
CA TYR A 140 -5.95 -3.89 19.78
C TYR A 140 -6.26 -5.27 19.20
N LEU A 141 -7.23 -5.94 19.83
CA LEU A 141 -7.79 -7.17 19.27
C LEU A 141 -8.44 -6.87 17.92
N PRO A 142 -8.30 -7.79 16.94
CA PRO A 142 -8.81 -7.57 15.58
C PRO A 142 -10.31 -7.27 15.52
N GLU A 143 -11.10 -7.77 16.48
CA GLU A 143 -12.55 -7.62 16.54
C GLU A 143 -13.00 -6.28 17.14
N TRP A 144 -12.09 -5.57 17.82
CA TRP A 144 -12.45 -4.35 18.53
C TRP A 144 -12.54 -3.15 17.59
N LYS A 145 -13.55 -2.33 17.82
CA LYS A 145 -13.82 -1.10 17.10
C LYS A 145 -14.25 0.02 18.05
N ASN A 146 -13.95 1.25 17.70
CA ASN A 146 -14.41 2.44 18.41
C ASN A 146 -14.37 3.67 17.50
N GLU A 147 -14.78 4.82 18.03
CA GLU A 147 -14.92 6.08 17.31
C GLU A 147 -13.60 6.78 16.92
N VAL A 148 -12.46 6.25 17.36
CA VAL A 148 -11.13 6.80 17.04
C VAL A 148 -10.25 5.82 16.24
N LYS A 149 -10.84 4.79 15.63
CA LYS A 149 -10.12 3.83 14.79
C LYS A 149 -10.70 3.81 13.38
N GLY A 150 -9.83 4.05 12.43
CA GLY A 150 -10.10 3.94 11.01
C GLY A 150 -8.93 3.26 10.30
N PHE A 151 -8.70 3.58 9.04
CA PHE A 151 -7.62 2.97 8.26
C PHE A 151 -7.36 3.73 6.97
N ARG A 152 -6.24 3.41 6.33
CA ARG A 152 -5.93 3.70 4.93
C ARG A 152 -5.41 2.46 4.24
N CYS A 153 -5.44 2.44 2.93
CA CYS A 153 -4.95 1.32 2.15
C CYS A 153 -3.63 1.65 1.46
N VAL A 154 -2.91 0.60 1.09
CA VAL A 154 -1.70 0.65 0.29
C VAL A 154 -1.81 -0.32 -0.87
N GLN A 155 -1.30 0.06 -2.02
CA GLN A 155 -1.20 -0.80 -3.19
C GLN A 155 0.26 -1.21 -3.40
N ASP A 156 0.51 -2.50 -3.53
CA ASP A 156 1.81 -2.97 -3.97
C ASP A 156 2.04 -2.52 -5.41
N GLN A 157 3.19 -1.93 -5.67
CA GLN A 157 3.57 -1.65 -7.05
C GLN A 157 3.94 -2.96 -7.70
N THR A 158 3.27 -3.30 -8.78
CA THR A 158 3.74 -4.38 -9.64
C THR A 158 5.14 -4.04 -10.13
N PRO A 159 6.11 -4.97 -10.03
CA PRO A 159 7.42 -4.73 -10.62
C PRO A 159 7.22 -4.32 -12.09
N VAL A 160 7.75 -3.18 -12.49
CA VAL A 160 7.78 -2.82 -13.91
C VAL A 160 8.75 -3.79 -14.58
N THR A 161 8.21 -4.87 -15.12
CA THR A 161 8.96 -5.74 -16.01
C THR A 161 9.11 -4.98 -17.33
N TRP A 162 10.29 -4.44 -17.59
CA TRP A 162 10.64 -3.96 -18.91
C TRP A 162 10.65 -5.15 -19.85
N LEU A 163 9.62 -5.27 -20.66
CA LEU A 163 9.70 -6.16 -21.83
C LEU A 163 10.79 -5.59 -22.73
N PRO A 164 11.69 -6.45 -23.26
CA PRO A 164 12.67 -6.00 -24.23
C PRO A 164 11.95 -5.33 -25.40
N VAL A 165 12.51 -4.24 -25.90
CA VAL A 165 11.93 -3.37 -26.95
C VAL A 165 11.48 -4.16 -28.20
N SER A 166 12.06 -5.34 -28.44
CA SER A 166 11.69 -6.25 -29.54
C SER A 166 10.25 -6.80 -29.49
N LEU A 167 9.54 -6.68 -28.37
CA LEU A 167 8.14 -7.14 -28.24
C LEU A 167 7.13 -5.99 -28.25
N GLN A 168 7.57 -4.74 -28.36
CA GLN A 168 6.68 -3.60 -28.43
C GLN A 168 6.18 -3.26 -29.85
N GLU A 169 6.83 -3.79 -30.90
CA GLU A 169 6.45 -3.51 -32.28
C GLU A 169 5.34 -4.42 -32.82
N GLU A 170 5.01 -5.53 -32.17
CA GLU A 170 3.93 -6.44 -32.65
C GLU A 170 2.53 -6.12 -32.13
N ALA A 171 2.37 -5.12 -31.26
CA ALA A 171 1.06 -4.77 -30.68
C ALA A 171 0.32 -3.63 -31.41
N VAL A 172 0.84 -3.18 -32.56
CA VAL A 172 0.23 -2.12 -33.39
C VAL A 172 0.08 -2.59 -34.84
N LEU A 173 -0.80 -3.56 -35.05
CA LEU A 173 -1.40 -3.86 -36.36
C LEU A 173 -2.87 -4.26 -36.19
#